data_06f79a03c507e817429154de15b2e8c4
#
_entry.id   06f79a03c507e817429154de15b2e8c4
#
_cell.length_a   1.000
_cell.length_b   1.000
_cell.length_c   1.000
_cell.angle_alpha   90.00
_cell.angle_beta   90.00
_cell.angle_gamma   90.00
#
_symmetry.space_group_name_H-M   'P 1'
#
loop_
_entity.id
_entity.type
_entity.pdbx_description
1 polymer ?
#
loop_
_entity_poly.entity_id
_entity_poly.type
_entity_poly.pdbx_seq_one_letter_code
_entity_poly.pdbx_strand_id
1 'polypeptide(L)'
;MNNSNIIMYTTEDGLTKIETTFEDDTVWLSLDQMAELFQRDKSTISRHIKKIFEEGELQRNSVVANFATTAADGKIYNVDHYNLDVIISVGYRVKSHRGTQFRIWAMGILKEYMKKGFVLNDERLKNPKKFGSDSVSYTHLRAHETL
;
A
#
# COMPACT_ATOMS: atom_id res chain seq x y z
N MET A 1 -13.30 10.56 -8.55
CA MET A 1 -13.33 10.27 -8.47
C MET A 1 -13.25 9.35 -8.13
N ASN A 2 -13.41 9.03 -7.85
CA ASN A 2 -13.44 8.14 -7.53
C ASN A 2 -12.87 7.25 -8.22
N ASN A 3 -11.99 7.27 -8.72
CA ASN A 3 -11.34 6.39 -9.43
C ASN A 3 -10.45 5.60 -8.64
N SER A 4 -10.38 5.72 -7.37
CA SER A 4 -9.54 4.94 -6.57
C SER A 4 -10.02 3.54 -6.63
N ASN A 5 -9.16 2.60 -6.67
CA ASN A 5 -9.53 1.21 -6.69
C ASN A 5 -9.53 0.70 -5.28
N ILE A 6 -10.64 0.14 -4.88
CA ILE A 6 -10.75 -0.42 -3.54
C ILE A 6 -10.60 -1.93 -3.65
N ILE A 7 -9.67 -2.49 -2.91
CA ILE A 7 -9.45 -3.93 -2.93
C ILE A 7 -9.65 -4.43 -1.51
N MET A 8 -10.43 -5.49 -1.36
CA MET A 8 -10.73 -5.99 -0.04
C MET A 8 -9.66 -6.97 0.43
N TYR A 9 -9.06 -6.68 1.55
CA TYR A 9 -8.10 -7.60 2.15
C TYR A 9 -8.84 -8.39 3.22
N THR A 10 -8.76 -9.70 3.17
CA THR A 10 -9.39 -10.56 4.17
C THR A 10 -8.29 -11.28 4.92
N THR A 11 -8.36 -11.28 6.24
CA THR A 11 -7.34 -11.94 7.04
C THR A 11 -7.43 -13.45 6.85
N GLU A 12 -6.37 -14.17 7.22
CA GLU A 12 -6.31 -15.57 7.00
C GLU A 12 -7.44 -16.33 7.66
N ASP A 13 -7.89 -15.89 8.81
CA ASP A 13 -8.97 -16.57 9.52
C ASP A 13 -10.33 -16.16 8.95
N GLY A 14 -10.35 -15.25 8.00
CA GLY A 14 -11.60 -14.83 7.38
C GLY A 14 -12.47 -13.91 8.21
N LEU A 15 -12.02 -13.55 9.39
CA LEU A 15 -12.86 -12.78 10.29
C LEU A 15 -12.80 -11.27 10.12
N THR A 16 -11.74 -10.78 9.52
CA THR A 16 -11.59 -9.34 9.36
C THR A 16 -11.42 -9.00 7.89
N LYS A 17 -12.17 -8.03 7.42
CA LYS A 17 -12.03 -7.58 6.04
C LYS A 17 -11.73 -6.11 6.07
N ILE A 18 -10.72 -5.69 5.34
CA ILE A 18 -10.28 -4.30 5.35
C ILE A 18 -10.34 -3.76 3.93
N GLU A 19 -11.03 -2.66 3.76
CA GLU A 19 -11.10 -2.02 2.46
C GLU A 19 -9.78 -1.30 2.27
N THR A 20 -9.06 -1.64 1.25
CA THR A 20 -7.74 -1.08 1.00
C THR A 20 -7.79 -0.26 -0.27
N THR A 21 -7.32 0.97 -0.23
CA THR A 21 -7.31 1.82 -1.40
C THR A 21 -6.01 1.58 -2.16
N PHE A 22 -6.11 1.37 -3.49
CA PHE A 22 -4.93 1.17 -4.30
C PHE A 22 -4.82 2.38 -5.19
N GLU A 23 -3.77 3.16 -5.04
CA GLU A 23 -3.58 4.38 -5.79
C GLU A 23 -2.10 4.70 -5.87
N ASP A 24 -1.65 5.32 -6.92
CA ASP A 24 -0.24 5.73 -7.06
C ASP A 24 0.74 4.59 -6.82
N ASP A 25 0.40 3.44 -7.34
CA ASP A 25 1.28 2.26 -7.29
C ASP A 25 1.55 1.77 -5.87
N THR A 26 0.67 2.04 -4.94
CA THR A 26 0.83 1.51 -3.60
C THR A 26 -0.55 1.35 -2.98
N VAL A 27 -0.61 0.84 -1.78
CA VAL A 27 -1.87 0.68 -1.07
C VAL A 27 -1.91 1.63 0.09
N TRP A 28 -3.11 2.05 0.46
CA TRP A 28 -3.32 3.07 1.49
C TRP A 28 -4.40 2.62 2.46
N LEU A 29 -4.20 2.89 3.73
CA LEU A 29 -5.20 2.61 4.75
C LEU A 29 -5.39 3.84 5.62
N SER A 30 -6.60 4.05 6.08
CA SER A 30 -6.87 5.15 7.03
C SER A 30 -6.48 4.67 8.43
N LEU A 31 -6.53 5.56 9.36
CA LEU A 31 -6.22 5.26 10.74
C LEU A 31 -7.17 4.19 11.27
N ASP A 32 -8.46 4.32 10.98
CA ASP A 32 -9.44 3.36 11.44
C ASP A 32 -9.15 1.98 10.84
N GLN A 33 -8.78 1.94 9.59
CA GLN A 33 -8.50 0.68 8.93
C GLN A 33 -7.25 0.03 9.51
N MET A 34 -6.25 0.81 9.87
CA MET A 34 -5.07 0.25 10.49
C MET A 34 -5.37 -0.27 11.88
N ALA A 35 -6.22 0.42 12.61
CA ALA A 35 -6.60 -0.03 13.95
C ALA A 35 -7.30 -1.39 13.83
N GLU A 36 -8.11 -1.54 12.82
CA GLU A 36 -8.81 -2.78 12.62
C GLU A 36 -7.83 -3.87 12.14
N LEU A 37 -6.96 -3.56 11.25
CA LEU A 37 -6.00 -4.50 10.73
C LEU A 37 -5.14 -5.05 11.85
N PHE A 38 -4.59 -4.19 12.69
CA PHE A 38 -3.66 -4.60 13.71
C PHE A 38 -4.34 -4.99 15.02
N GLN A 39 -5.64 -4.78 15.11
CA GLN A 39 -6.41 -5.07 16.32
C GLN A 39 -5.81 -4.31 17.49
N ARG A 40 -5.62 -3.01 17.29
CA ARG A 40 -5.11 -2.12 18.32
C ARG A 40 -5.99 -0.89 18.35
N ASP A 41 -5.98 -0.15 19.44
CA ASP A 41 -6.78 1.05 19.55
C ASP A 41 -6.27 2.09 18.58
N LYS A 42 -7.20 2.90 18.10
CA LYS A 42 -6.89 3.98 17.20
C LYS A 42 -5.87 4.90 17.81
N SER A 43 -5.97 5.17 19.11
CA SER A 43 -5.04 6.05 19.77
C SER A 43 -3.62 5.49 19.79
N THR A 44 -3.50 4.18 19.89
CA THR A 44 -2.20 3.53 19.87
C THR A 44 -1.58 3.67 18.48
N ILE A 45 -2.38 3.41 17.43
CA ILE A 45 -1.90 3.53 16.07
C ILE A 45 -1.49 4.99 15.80
N SER A 46 -2.31 5.92 16.23
CA SER A 46 -2.04 7.33 16.00
C SER A 46 -0.73 7.74 16.65
N ARG A 47 -0.47 7.24 17.82
CA ARG A 47 0.74 7.57 18.56
C ARG A 47 1.96 7.04 17.83
N HIS A 48 1.88 5.84 17.29
CA HIS A 48 2.99 5.27 16.55
C HIS A 48 3.24 6.05 15.25
N ILE A 49 2.18 6.47 14.57
CA ILE A 49 2.33 7.23 13.36
C ILE A 49 3.03 8.57 13.67
N LYS A 50 2.64 9.19 14.76
CA LYS A 50 3.23 10.44 15.12
C LYS A 50 4.70 10.26 15.37
N LYS A 51 5.08 9.19 16.04
CA LYS A 51 6.47 8.95 16.33
C LYS A 51 7.26 8.68 15.06
N ILE A 52 6.70 7.99 14.12
CA ILE A 52 7.37 7.72 12.86
C ILE A 52 7.77 9.04 12.19
N PHE A 53 6.87 10.01 12.19
CA PHE A 53 7.18 11.28 11.57
C PHE A 53 8.11 12.13 12.43
N GLU A 54 7.94 12.10 13.72
CA GLU A 54 8.78 12.87 14.62
C GLU A 54 10.22 12.38 14.59
N GLU A 55 10.42 11.10 14.46
CA GLU A 55 11.74 10.54 14.42
C GLU A 55 12.38 10.63 13.04
N GLY A 56 11.65 11.11 12.08
CA GLY A 56 12.18 11.25 10.74
C GLY A 56 12.29 9.97 9.95
N GLU A 57 11.64 8.91 10.43
CA GLU A 57 11.70 7.64 9.75
C GLU A 57 11.10 7.77 8.36
N LEU A 58 10.00 8.47 8.21
CA LEU A 58 9.36 8.69 6.92
C LEU A 58 8.97 10.16 6.82
N GLN A 59 8.88 10.64 5.60
CA GLN A 59 8.48 12.02 5.36
C GLN A 59 6.99 12.07 5.11
N ARG A 60 6.28 12.85 5.90
CA ARG A 60 4.84 12.90 5.84
C ARG A 60 4.28 13.18 4.45
N ASN A 61 4.84 14.12 3.75
CA ASN A 61 4.26 14.53 2.48
C ASN A 61 4.33 13.46 1.39
N SER A 62 5.14 12.46 1.54
CA SER A 62 5.22 11.43 0.53
C SER A 62 4.46 10.17 0.90
N VAL A 63 4.02 10.05 2.14
CA VAL A 63 3.37 8.82 2.59
C VAL A 63 1.96 9.03 3.13
N VAL A 64 1.44 10.23 3.07
CA VAL A 64 0.07 10.52 3.52
C VAL A 64 -0.69 11.14 2.37
N ALA A 65 -1.89 10.69 2.13
CA ALA A 65 -2.75 11.26 1.10
C ALA A 65 -4.16 11.36 1.63
N ASN A 66 -4.94 12.24 1.05
CA ASN A 66 -6.28 12.47 1.51
C ASN A 66 -7.24 11.91 0.49
N PHE A 67 -8.11 11.02 0.89
CA PHE A 67 -9.07 10.43 -0.02
C PHE A 67 -10.48 10.64 0.51
N ALA A 68 -11.43 10.79 -0.39
CA ALA A 68 -12.81 10.97 -0.01
C ALA A 68 -13.41 9.62 0.34
N THR A 69 -14.14 9.53 1.45
CA THR A 69 -14.82 8.30 1.81
C THR A 69 -16.23 8.64 2.20
N THR A 70 -17.16 7.72 1.96
CA THR A 70 -18.53 7.91 2.33
C THR A 70 -18.76 7.26 3.68
N ALA A 71 -19.22 8.02 4.63
CA ALA A 71 -19.44 7.50 5.96
C ALA A 71 -20.82 6.89 6.10
N ALA A 72 -21.08 6.32 7.25
CA ALA A 72 -22.34 5.68 7.52
C ALA A 72 -23.52 6.65 7.43
N ASP A 73 -23.30 7.93 7.65
CA ASP A 73 -24.37 8.91 7.59
C ASP A 73 -24.62 9.35 6.13
N GLY A 74 -23.91 8.76 5.18
CA GLY A 74 -24.09 9.10 3.78
C GLY A 74 -23.30 10.30 3.32
N LYS A 75 -22.60 10.96 4.21
CA LYS A 75 -21.83 12.13 3.85
C LYS A 75 -20.43 11.73 3.45
N ILE A 76 -19.80 12.58 2.65
CA ILE A 76 -18.46 12.31 2.18
C ILE A 76 -17.49 13.13 3.00
N TYR A 77 -16.46 12.47 3.50
CA TYR A 77 -15.45 13.14 4.28
C TYR A 77 -14.09 12.90 3.64
N ASN A 78 -13.18 13.84 3.81
CA ASN A 78 -11.83 13.67 3.32
C ASN A 78 -11.02 13.12 4.49
N VAL A 79 -10.45 11.98 4.30
CA VAL A 79 -9.75 11.29 5.38
C VAL A 79 -8.32 11.01 5.00
N ASP A 80 -7.40 11.26 5.91
CA ASP A 80 -5.99 10.99 5.65
C ASP A 80 -5.78 9.49 5.61
N HIS A 81 -5.04 9.06 4.62
CA HIS A 81 -4.69 7.67 4.46
C HIS A 81 -3.17 7.58 4.44
N TYR A 82 -2.65 6.47 4.87
CA TYR A 82 -1.23 6.25 5.00
C TYR A 82 -0.82 5.10 4.08
N ASN A 83 0.31 5.25 3.42
CA ASN A 83 0.68 4.25 2.41
C ASN A 83 1.34 3.02 3.03
N LEU A 84 1.75 2.08 2.19
CA LEU A 84 2.30 0.82 2.64
C LEU A 84 3.52 1.00 3.54
N ASP A 85 4.35 2.01 3.29
CA ASP A 85 5.54 2.23 4.11
C ASP A 85 5.15 2.54 5.56
N VAL A 86 4.11 3.35 5.75
CA VAL A 86 3.65 3.67 7.08
C VAL A 86 3.02 2.42 7.71
N ILE A 87 2.25 1.68 6.93
CA ILE A 87 1.58 0.49 7.44
C ILE A 87 2.61 -0.52 7.94
N ILE A 88 3.68 -0.70 7.18
CA ILE A 88 4.73 -1.64 7.55
C ILE A 88 5.43 -1.14 8.83
N SER A 89 5.73 0.14 8.92
CA SER A 89 6.39 0.68 10.09
C SER A 89 5.53 0.54 11.33
N VAL A 90 4.24 0.79 11.21
CA VAL A 90 3.35 0.66 12.33
C VAL A 90 3.30 -0.82 12.77
N GLY A 91 3.17 -1.72 11.80
CA GLY A 91 3.11 -3.14 12.10
C GLY A 91 4.34 -3.61 12.86
N TYR A 92 5.49 -3.08 12.49
CA TYR A 92 6.73 -3.43 13.12
C TYR A 92 6.73 -2.90 14.56
N ARG A 93 6.26 -1.68 14.76
CA ARG A 93 6.25 -1.08 16.08
C ARG A 93 5.29 -1.77 17.04
N VAL A 94 4.17 -2.24 16.54
CA VAL A 94 3.21 -2.92 17.40
C VAL A 94 3.48 -4.43 17.43
N LYS A 95 4.53 -4.89 16.77
CA LYS A 95 4.95 -6.27 16.74
C LYS A 95 3.81 -7.21 16.35
N SER A 96 3.14 -6.87 15.27
CA SER A 96 1.99 -7.62 14.82
C SER A 96 2.28 -8.49 13.63
N HIS A 97 1.92 -9.77 13.72
CA HIS A 97 2.06 -10.67 12.62
C HIS A 97 1.12 -10.28 11.54
N ARG A 98 0.01 -9.60 11.85
CA ARG A 98 -0.98 -9.21 10.86
C ARG A 98 -0.34 -8.22 9.89
N GLY A 99 0.65 -7.45 10.35
CA GLY A 99 1.36 -6.54 9.48
C GLY A 99 2.14 -7.28 8.42
N THR A 100 2.77 -8.38 8.80
CA THR A 100 3.54 -9.17 7.86
C THR A 100 2.63 -9.79 6.81
N GLN A 101 1.49 -10.32 7.25
CA GLN A 101 0.56 -10.93 6.33
C GLN A 101 -0.01 -9.90 5.36
N PHE A 102 -0.32 -8.71 5.86
CA PHE A 102 -0.85 -7.66 5.02
C PHE A 102 0.22 -7.24 4.00
N ARG A 103 1.46 -7.13 4.44
CA ARG A 103 2.53 -6.73 3.55
C ARG A 103 2.71 -7.74 2.41
N ILE A 104 2.67 -9.01 2.73
CA ILE A 104 2.83 -10.05 1.73
C ILE A 104 1.70 -9.96 0.70
N TRP A 105 0.48 -9.78 1.20
CA TRP A 105 -0.66 -9.65 0.30
C TRP A 105 -0.52 -8.41 -0.58
N ALA A 106 -0.15 -7.28 0.01
CA ALA A 106 -0.04 -6.04 -0.72
C ALA A 106 1.06 -6.12 -1.78
N MET A 107 2.18 -6.74 -1.44
CA MET A 107 3.25 -6.88 -2.41
C MET A 107 2.81 -7.77 -3.57
N GLY A 108 2.00 -8.77 -3.30
CA GLY A 108 1.47 -9.62 -4.35
C GLY A 108 0.57 -8.83 -5.30
N ILE A 109 -0.28 -7.96 -4.75
CA ILE A 109 -1.17 -7.15 -5.55
C ILE A 109 -0.34 -6.18 -6.40
N LEU A 110 0.68 -5.57 -5.81
CA LEU A 110 1.49 -4.63 -6.54
C LEU A 110 2.26 -5.31 -7.66
N LYS A 111 2.71 -6.53 -7.42
CA LYS A 111 3.41 -7.24 -8.43
C LYS A 111 2.48 -7.54 -9.58
N GLU A 112 1.27 -7.92 -9.32
CA GLU A 112 0.32 -8.20 -10.35
C GLU A 112 -0.01 -6.96 -11.13
N TYR A 113 -0.12 -5.84 -10.46
CA TYR A 113 -0.44 -4.60 -11.09
C TYR A 113 0.71 -4.24 -12.04
N MET A 114 1.92 -4.37 -11.62
CA MET A 114 3.06 -4.05 -12.43
C MET A 114 3.15 -4.95 -13.64
N LYS A 115 2.81 -6.20 -13.46
CA LYS A 115 2.83 -7.12 -14.53
C LYS A 115 1.80 -6.74 -15.55
N LYS A 116 0.61 -6.35 -15.14
CA LYS A 116 -0.42 -5.96 -16.04
C LYS A 116 -0.03 -4.70 -16.76
N GLY A 117 0.58 -3.77 -16.03
CA GLY A 117 1.03 -2.55 -16.61
C GLY A 117 2.05 -2.80 -17.71
N PHE A 118 2.91 -3.75 -17.47
CA PHE A 118 3.94 -4.08 -18.42
C PHE A 118 3.27 -4.66 -19.66
N VAL A 119 2.32 -5.53 -19.50
CA VAL A 119 1.65 -6.13 -20.62
C VAL A 119 0.88 -5.09 -21.42
N LEU A 120 0.24 -4.16 -20.73
CA LEU A 120 -0.50 -3.15 -21.40
C LEU A 120 0.42 -2.26 -22.20
N ASN A 121 1.63 -2.04 -21.74
CA ASN A 121 2.53 -1.19 -22.42
C ASN A 121 3.24 -1.95 -23.52
N ASP A 122 3.10 -3.21 -23.59
CA ASP A 122 3.78 -4.01 -24.56
C ASP A 122 3.54 -3.52 -25.94
N GLU A 123 2.38 -3.10 -26.26
CA GLU A 123 2.11 -2.64 -27.56
C GLU A 123 2.91 -1.44 -27.86
N ARG A 124 3.12 -0.56 -26.94
CA ARG A 124 3.92 0.58 -27.15
C ARG A 124 5.33 0.16 -27.14
N LEU A 125 5.68 -0.83 -26.43
CA LEU A 125 7.03 -1.25 -26.33
C LEU A 125 7.48 -2.04 -27.49
N LYS A 126 6.66 -2.27 -28.42
CA LYS A 126 7.06 -3.00 -29.56
C LYS A 126 8.03 -2.14 -30.29
N ASN A 127 8.22 -0.94 -29.84
CA ASN A 127 9.19 -0.08 -30.39
C ASN A 127 10.49 -0.68 -29.92
N PRO A 128 11.28 -1.20 -30.75
CA PRO A 128 12.46 -1.88 -30.43
C PRO A 128 13.46 -1.15 -29.65
N LYS A 129 13.63 0.06 -29.80
CA LYS A 129 14.57 0.78 -29.13
C LYS A 129 14.35 0.80 -27.68
N LYS A 130 13.29 1.10 -27.22
CA LYS A 130 13.06 1.19 -25.90
C LYS A 130 13.10 -0.09 -25.22
N PHE A 131 12.52 -1.07 -25.78
CA PHE A 131 12.45 -2.28 -25.15
C PHE A 131 13.74 -2.90 -24.91
N GLY A 132 14.58 -2.81 -25.80
CA GLY A 132 15.84 -3.41 -25.69
C GLY A 132 16.63 -3.02 -24.50
N SER A 133 16.72 -1.80 -24.26
CA SER A 133 17.53 -1.35 -23.22
C SER A 133 16.97 -1.72 -21.92
N ASP A 134 15.76 -1.62 -21.73
CA ASP A 134 15.19 -1.92 -20.53
C ASP A 134 15.29 -3.32 -20.15
N SER A 135 15.12 -4.20 -21.02
CA SER A 135 15.12 -5.56 -20.70
C SER A 135 16.44 -5.99 -20.20
N VAL A 136 17.45 -5.50 -20.70
CA VAL A 136 18.72 -5.89 -20.29
C VAL A 136 18.94 -5.45 -18.87
N SER A 137 18.65 -4.28 -18.55
CA SER A 137 18.89 -3.76 -17.29
C SER A 137 18.16 -4.54 -16.27
N TYR A 138 16.98 -4.88 -16.48
CA TYR A 138 16.27 -5.59 -15.62
C TYR A 138 16.79 -6.87 -15.29
N THR A 139 17.25 -7.63 -16.19
CA THR A 139 17.75 -8.90 -16.01
C THR A 139 18.80 -8.89 -15.01
N HIS A 140 19.63 -7.93 -15.00
CA HIS A 140 20.62 -7.87 -14.10
C HIS A 140 20.16 -7.66 -12.77
N LEU A 141 19.42 -6.75 -12.54
CA LEU A 141 18.98 -6.47 -11.32
C LEU A 141 18.40 -7.59 -10.63
N ARG A 142 17.62 -8.31 -11.21
CA ARG A 142 16.99 -9.27 -10.62
C ARG A 142 17.85 -10.20 -10.08
N ALA A 143 18.84 -10.48 -10.71
CA ALA A 143 19.72 -11.42 -10.31
C ALA A 143 20.12 -11.20 -8.95
N HIS A 144 20.33 -10.02 -8.50
CA HIS A 144 20.77 -9.98 -7.30
C HIS A 144 19.90 -9.79 -6.29
N GLU A 145 18.90 -9.45 -6.55
CA GLU A 145 18.12 -9.29 -5.62
C GLU A 145 17.73 -10.38 -4.92
N THR A 146 18.00 -11.44 -5.37
CA THR A 146 17.63 -12.49 -4.76
C THR A 146 18.25 -12.62 -3.52
N LEU A 147 19.05 -11.99 -3.20
CA LEU A 147 19.68 -12.15 -2.07
C LEU A 147 19.03 -12.05 -1.03
#